data_c58d9d77dfa4f2e853d05249feb9266f
#
_entry.id   c58d9d77dfa4f2e853d05249feb9266f
#
_cell.length_a   1.000
_cell.length_b   1.000
_cell.length_c   1.000
_cell.angle_alpha   90.00
_cell.angle_beta   90.00
_cell.angle_gamma   90.00
#
_symmetry.space_group_name_H-M   'P 1'
#
loop_
_entity.id
_entity.type
_entity.pdbx_description
1 polymer ?
#
loop_
_entity_poly.entity_id
_entity_poly.type
_entity_poly.pdbx_seq_one_letter_code
_entity_poly.pdbx_strand_id
1 'polypeptide(L)'
;ELELPGYAVGGLAVGESHEDMYRILDDVVPFLPKDKPTYLMGVGTPENMVQAVDRGIDFFDCVFPSRNGRHGHVYHASGKLNLWNLAYEKDFRPIEEGCDCPACKGIRLEDGSYTGGYSRAYIRHLLKAKEMLGMRLCVLHNLSYYNRLMREMRFAIREGRWEAWKTDALYKLKIQNS
;
A
#
# COMPACT_ATOMS: atom_id res chain seq x y z
N GLU A 1 6.21 18.84 30.02
CA GLU A 1 6.23 18.04 28.78
C GLU A 1 6.03 16.58 29.16
N LEU A 2 5.21 15.86 28.39
CA LEU A 2 5.01 14.42 28.58
C LEU A 2 6.09 13.67 27.80
N GLU A 3 6.94 12.91 28.50
CA GLU A 3 7.92 12.01 27.86
C GLU A 3 7.23 10.69 27.47
N LEU A 4 6.57 10.70 26.31
CA LEU A 4 5.90 9.51 25.78
C LEU A 4 6.83 8.69 24.87
N PRO A 5 6.61 7.38 24.72
CA PRO A 5 7.41 6.52 23.83
C PRO A 5 7.18 6.82 22.34
N GLY A 6 6.15 7.58 21.98
CA GLY A 6 5.81 8.00 20.63
C GLY A 6 4.62 8.94 20.60
N TYR A 7 4.35 9.53 19.45
CA TYR A 7 3.32 10.55 19.27
C TYR A 7 2.43 10.24 18.07
N ALA A 8 1.17 10.63 18.15
CA ALA A 8 0.21 10.42 17.05
C ALA A 8 -0.37 11.74 16.57
N VAL A 9 -0.51 11.87 15.25
CA VAL A 9 -1.26 12.93 14.58
C VAL A 9 -2.60 12.34 14.16
N GLY A 10 -3.68 12.85 14.72
CA GLY A 10 -5.05 12.43 14.42
C GLY A 10 -5.89 13.58 13.89
N GLY A 11 -7.16 13.30 13.55
CA GLY A 11 -8.10 14.29 13.04
C GLY A 11 -7.91 14.65 11.57
N LEU A 12 -7.07 13.90 10.84
CA LEU A 12 -6.88 14.00 9.40
C LEU A 12 -7.54 12.81 8.68
N ALA A 13 -7.62 12.87 7.33
CA ALA A 13 -8.32 11.91 6.49
C ALA A 13 -9.83 11.78 6.80
N VAL A 14 -10.46 12.88 7.18
CA VAL A 14 -11.90 12.97 7.52
C VAL A 14 -12.71 13.81 6.52
N GLY A 15 -12.09 14.19 5.39
CA GLY A 15 -12.76 14.92 4.29
C GLY A 15 -12.04 16.15 3.78
N GLU A 16 -10.91 16.52 4.38
CA GLU A 16 -10.04 17.58 3.88
C GLU A 16 -9.34 17.18 2.57
N SER A 17 -8.84 18.19 1.86
CA SER A 17 -8.00 17.95 0.68
C SER A 17 -6.65 17.35 1.06
N HIS A 18 -5.99 16.64 0.12
CA HIS A 18 -4.63 16.14 0.36
C HIS A 18 -3.66 17.29 0.64
N GLU A 19 -3.84 18.42 -0.02
CA GLU A 19 -3.02 19.64 0.17
C GLU A 19 -3.16 20.19 1.58
N ASP A 20 -4.38 20.27 2.11
CA ASP A 20 -4.62 20.70 3.49
C ASP A 20 -4.00 19.73 4.50
N MET A 21 -4.13 18.42 4.26
CA MET A 21 -3.49 17.40 5.09
C MET A 21 -1.97 17.58 5.12
N TYR A 22 -1.34 17.79 3.96
CA TYR A 22 0.11 17.98 3.88
C TYR A 22 0.55 19.27 4.58
N ARG A 23 -0.19 20.36 4.42
CA ARG A 23 0.07 21.63 5.12
C ARG A 23 0.01 21.44 6.63
N ILE A 24 -1.01 20.75 7.14
CA ILE A 24 -1.13 20.48 8.59
C ILE A 24 0.05 19.63 9.09
N LEU A 25 0.51 18.65 8.30
CA LEU A 25 1.71 17.87 8.67
C LEU A 25 2.97 18.76 8.68
N ASP A 26 3.13 19.66 7.71
CA ASP A 26 4.24 20.62 7.67
C ASP A 26 4.24 21.56 8.89
N ASP A 27 3.04 21.92 9.40
CA ASP A 27 2.88 22.78 10.58
C ASP A 27 3.10 22.02 11.90
N VAL A 28 2.70 20.74 12.00
CA VAL A 28 2.65 20.01 13.28
C VAL A 28 3.89 19.15 13.53
N VAL A 29 4.38 18.43 12.52
CA VAL A 29 5.47 17.44 12.70
C VAL A 29 6.77 18.08 13.20
N PRO A 30 7.16 19.31 12.81
CA PRO A 30 8.37 19.95 13.32
C PRO A 30 8.39 20.16 14.86
N PHE A 31 7.23 20.18 15.52
CA PHE A 31 7.11 20.30 16.97
C PHE A 31 7.16 18.95 17.72
N LEU A 32 7.14 17.84 16.99
CA LEU A 32 7.23 16.51 17.59
C LEU A 32 8.70 16.11 17.82
N PRO A 33 9.01 15.34 18.89
CA PRO A 33 10.37 14.88 19.14
C PRO A 33 10.87 13.97 18.02
N LYS A 34 12.02 14.32 17.44
CA LYS A 34 12.61 13.60 16.29
C LYS A 34 13.22 12.23 16.65
N ASP A 35 13.47 11.99 17.92
CA ASP A 35 13.98 10.72 18.46
C ASP A 35 12.87 9.75 18.86
N LYS A 36 11.61 10.14 18.66
CA LYS A 36 10.42 9.33 18.96
C LYS A 36 9.62 9.03 17.70
N PRO A 37 9.02 7.82 17.61
CA PRO A 37 8.20 7.48 16.46
C PRO A 37 6.92 8.33 16.37
N THR A 38 6.57 8.73 15.16
CA THR A 38 5.37 9.51 14.84
C THR A 38 4.37 8.69 14.02
N TYR A 39 3.14 8.62 14.50
CA TYR A 39 2.05 7.85 13.91
C TYR A 39 1.00 8.77 13.30
N LEU A 40 0.67 8.59 12.03
CA LEU A 40 -0.41 9.28 11.34
C LEU A 40 -1.63 8.36 11.22
N MET A 41 -2.70 8.75 11.90
CA MET A 41 -3.92 7.94 12.02
C MET A 41 -4.78 7.99 10.74
N GLY A 42 -5.27 6.83 10.29
CA GLY A 42 -6.27 6.70 9.24
C GLY A 42 -5.79 6.98 7.80
N VAL A 43 -4.53 7.24 7.58
CA VAL A 43 -3.93 7.53 6.26
C VAL A 43 -3.18 6.29 5.75
N GLY A 44 -3.27 5.84 4.53
CA GLY A 44 -3.93 6.33 3.42
C GLY A 44 -3.63 5.66 2.09
N THR A 45 -3.64 6.47 1.06
CA THR A 45 -3.21 6.02 -0.26
C THR A 45 -1.68 5.85 -0.30
N PRO A 46 -1.12 5.04 -1.23
CA PRO A 46 0.32 4.95 -1.40
C PRO A 46 1.01 6.31 -1.57
N GLU A 47 0.39 7.22 -2.33
CA GLU A 47 0.88 8.58 -2.52
C GLU A 47 0.93 9.36 -1.21
N ASN A 48 -0.16 9.34 -0.42
CA ASN A 48 -0.22 10.03 0.86
C ASN A 48 0.82 9.49 1.85
N MET A 49 1.08 8.18 1.83
CA MET A 49 2.10 7.57 2.67
C MET A 49 3.51 8.07 2.31
N VAL A 50 3.84 8.15 1.01
CA VAL A 50 5.14 8.69 0.56
C VAL A 50 5.29 10.15 0.99
N GLN A 51 4.25 10.96 0.79
CA GLN A 51 4.23 12.37 1.18
C GLN A 51 4.32 12.58 2.69
N ALA A 52 3.70 11.70 3.48
CA ALA A 52 3.75 11.79 4.93
C ALA A 52 5.09 11.33 5.51
N VAL A 53 5.70 10.27 4.94
CA VAL A 53 7.07 9.85 5.32
C VAL A 53 8.09 10.95 5.04
N ASP A 54 7.94 11.66 3.91
CA ASP A 54 8.76 12.83 3.59
C ASP A 54 8.72 13.94 4.66
N ARG A 55 7.61 14.01 5.39
CA ARG A 55 7.36 14.96 6.48
C ARG A 55 7.72 14.44 7.87
N GLY A 56 8.23 13.21 7.97
CA GLY A 56 8.69 12.63 9.23
C GLY A 56 7.67 11.72 9.93
N ILE A 57 6.70 11.17 9.22
CA ILE A 57 5.79 10.16 9.75
C ILE A 57 6.39 8.75 9.60
N ASP A 58 6.30 7.94 10.66
CA ASP A 58 6.88 6.59 10.74
C ASP A 58 5.86 5.47 10.60
N PHE A 59 4.63 5.66 11.12
CA PHE A 59 3.58 4.65 11.21
C PHE A 59 2.27 5.11 10.63
N PHE A 60 1.53 4.12 10.11
CA PHE A 60 0.22 4.33 9.52
C PHE A 60 -0.71 3.18 9.90
N ASP A 61 -1.99 3.48 10.04
CA ASP A 61 -3.07 2.52 9.85
C ASP A 61 -3.96 2.98 8.70
N CYS A 62 -4.53 2.04 7.96
CA CYS A 62 -5.43 2.39 6.88
C CYS A 62 -6.32 1.22 6.46
N VAL A 63 -7.58 1.54 6.18
CA VAL A 63 -8.54 0.56 5.65
C VAL A 63 -8.41 0.31 4.14
N PHE A 64 -7.72 1.19 3.41
CA PHE A 64 -7.67 1.14 1.94
C PHE A 64 -7.19 -0.19 1.36
N PRO A 65 -6.09 -0.82 1.82
CA PRO A 65 -5.64 -2.07 1.22
C PRO A 65 -6.70 -3.17 1.33
N SER A 66 -7.30 -3.34 2.51
CA SER A 66 -8.32 -4.36 2.73
C SER A 66 -9.67 -3.97 2.12
N ARG A 67 -10.10 -2.70 2.23
CA ARG A 67 -11.35 -2.22 1.63
C ARG A 67 -11.32 -2.36 0.11
N ASN A 68 -10.28 -1.87 -0.55
CA ASN A 68 -10.10 -2.01 -2.00
C ASN A 68 -10.05 -3.48 -2.42
N GLY A 69 -9.29 -4.33 -1.70
CA GLY A 69 -9.20 -5.76 -1.98
C GLY A 69 -10.55 -6.46 -1.93
N ARG A 70 -11.39 -6.17 -0.92
CA ARG A 70 -12.75 -6.71 -0.84
C ARG A 70 -13.64 -6.30 -2.02
N HIS A 71 -13.33 -5.19 -2.68
CA HIS A 71 -14.03 -4.72 -3.87
C HIS A 71 -13.34 -5.13 -5.19
N GLY A 72 -12.35 -6.04 -5.14
CA GLY A 72 -11.65 -6.54 -6.33
C GLY A 72 -10.66 -5.54 -6.95
N HIS A 73 -10.34 -4.45 -6.23
CA HIS A 73 -9.32 -3.50 -6.63
C HIS A 73 -7.98 -3.87 -5.98
N VAL A 74 -6.94 -4.01 -6.80
CA VAL A 74 -5.60 -4.38 -6.35
C VAL A 74 -4.58 -3.35 -6.79
N TYR A 75 -3.56 -3.14 -5.96
CA TYR A 75 -2.43 -2.26 -6.27
C TYR A 75 -1.36 -3.03 -7.07
N HIS A 76 -0.79 -2.39 -8.06
CA HIS A 76 0.20 -2.96 -8.98
C HIS A 76 1.24 -1.90 -9.32
N ALA A 77 2.43 -2.29 -9.74
CA ALA A 77 3.49 -1.34 -10.11
C ALA A 77 3.09 -0.38 -11.24
N SER A 78 2.14 -0.77 -12.10
CA SER A 78 1.59 0.09 -13.16
C SER A 78 0.27 0.77 -12.77
N GLY A 79 -0.17 0.71 -11.52
CA GLY A 79 -1.38 1.34 -11.04
C GLY A 79 -2.38 0.42 -10.37
N LYS A 80 -3.55 0.94 -10.12
CA LYS A 80 -4.65 0.24 -9.49
C LYS A 80 -5.45 -0.55 -10.54
N LEU A 81 -5.49 -1.87 -10.42
CA LEU A 81 -6.27 -2.75 -11.29
C LEU A 81 -7.63 -3.04 -10.68
N ASN A 82 -8.68 -3.01 -11.52
CA ASN A 82 -10.00 -3.49 -11.15
C ASN A 82 -10.23 -4.88 -11.77
N LEU A 83 -10.08 -5.94 -10.96
CA LEU A 83 -10.18 -7.32 -11.43
C LEU A 83 -11.59 -7.76 -11.87
N TRP A 84 -12.60 -6.90 -11.71
CA TRP A 84 -13.93 -7.12 -12.31
C TRP A 84 -13.93 -6.92 -13.82
N ASN A 85 -12.95 -6.19 -14.37
CA ASN A 85 -12.91 -5.87 -15.80
C ASN A 85 -12.82 -7.13 -16.66
N LEU A 86 -13.52 -7.10 -17.80
CA LEU A 86 -13.53 -8.19 -18.77
C LEU A 86 -12.16 -8.49 -19.35
N ALA A 87 -11.27 -7.49 -19.42
CA ALA A 87 -9.90 -7.64 -19.88
C ALA A 87 -9.11 -8.72 -19.12
N TYR A 88 -9.50 -9.04 -17.87
CA TYR A 88 -8.83 -10.07 -17.06
C TYR A 88 -9.45 -11.47 -17.16
N GLU A 89 -10.49 -11.66 -17.98
CA GLU A 89 -11.19 -12.95 -18.10
C GLU A 89 -10.29 -14.09 -18.57
N LYS A 90 -9.33 -13.77 -19.43
CA LYS A 90 -8.35 -14.73 -20.00
C LYS A 90 -6.91 -14.32 -19.68
N ASP A 91 -6.70 -13.52 -18.63
CA ASP A 91 -5.35 -13.12 -18.20
C ASP A 91 -4.83 -14.11 -17.16
N PHE A 92 -3.99 -15.04 -17.61
CA PHE A 92 -3.42 -16.09 -16.75
C PHE A 92 -2.17 -15.67 -15.99
N ARG A 93 -1.75 -14.39 -16.09
CA ARG A 93 -0.65 -13.84 -15.29
C ARG A 93 -1.08 -13.64 -13.83
N PRO A 94 -0.15 -13.62 -12.86
CA PRO A 94 -0.44 -13.23 -11.49
C PRO A 94 -0.89 -11.75 -11.42
N ILE A 95 -1.38 -11.30 -10.26
CA ILE A 95 -1.70 -9.88 -10.08
C ILE A 95 -0.48 -9.02 -10.42
N GLU A 96 0.70 -9.41 -9.95
CA GLU A 96 1.96 -8.71 -10.22
C GLU A 96 3.10 -9.72 -10.39
N GLU A 97 3.82 -9.62 -11.50
CA GLU A 97 4.99 -10.45 -11.78
C GLU A 97 6.10 -10.17 -10.75
N GLY A 98 6.75 -11.21 -10.27
CA GLY A 98 7.80 -11.09 -9.25
C GLY A 98 7.31 -10.78 -7.84
N CYS A 99 6.00 -10.62 -7.62
CA CYS A 99 5.44 -10.45 -6.29
C CYS A 99 5.45 -11.77 -5.52
N ASP A 100 5.98 -11.74 -4.29
CA ASP A 100 6.15 -12.91 -3.42
C ASP A 100 4.97 -13.16 -2.46
N CYS A 101 3.87 -12.43 -2.62
CA CYS A 101 2.69 -12.61 -1.79
C CYS A 101 1.99 -13.96 -2.06
N PRO A 102 1.20 -14.48 -1.10
CA PRO A 102 0.47 -15.74 -1.28
C PRO A 102 -0.49 -15.77 -2.47
N ALA A 103 -1.01 -14.62 -2.90
CA ALA A 103 -1.87 -14.56 -4.07
C ALA A 103 -1.09 -14.71 -5.39
N CYS A 104 0.09 -14.09 -5.50
CA CYS A 104 0.88 -14.11 -6.74
C CYS A 104 1.82 -15.33 -6.83
N LYS A 105 2.46 -15.71 -5.74
CA LYS A 105 3.47 -16.77 -5.70
C LYS A 105 2.92 -18.12 -5.21
N GLY A 106 1.86 -18.08 -4.42
CA GLY A 106 1.33 -19.25 -3.72
C GLY A 106 1.85 -19.34 -2.28
N ILE A 107 1.51 -20.45 -1.64
CA ILE A 107 1.91 -20.75 -0.26
C ILE A 107 3.18 -21.60 -0.30
N ARG A 108 4.15 -21.29 0.53
CA ARG A 108 5.37 -22.08 0.68
C ARG A 108 5.05 -23.40 1.38
N LEU A 109 5.49 -24.49 0.80
CA LEU A 109 5.36 -25.84 1.34
C LEU A 109 6.56 -26.19 2.26
N GLU A 110 6.45 -27.28 3.01
CA GLU A 110 7.49 -27.74 3.95
C GLU A 110 8.82 -28.07 3.24
N ASP A 111 8.76 -28.58 2.01
CA ASP A 111 9.94 -28.87 1.16
C ASP A 111 10.59 -27.61 0.56
N GLY A 112 10.05 -26.42 0.87
CA GLY A 112 10.53 -25.13 0.38
C GLY A 112 9.98 -24.72 -0.99
N SER A 113 9.25 -25.59 -1.69
CA SER A 113 8.53 -25.26 -2.93
C SER A 113 7.30 -24.38 -2.66
N TYR A 114 6.58 -24.00 -3.72
CA TYR A 114 5.34 -23.21 -3.63
C TYR A 114 4.21 -23.91 -4.37
N THR A 115 2.97 -23.73 -3.88
CA THR A 115 1.74 -24.28 -4.51
C THR A 115 1.45 -23.72 -5.90
N GLY A 116 2.18 -22.67 -6.33
CA GLY A 116 1.81 -21.83 -7.45
C GLY A 116 0.81 -20.74 -7.06
N GLY A 117 0.93 -19.59 -7.71
CA GLY A 117 0.05 -18.45 -7.47
C GLY A 117 -1.26 -18.54 -8.23
N TYR A 118 -2.12 -17.57 -7.98
CA TYR A 118 -3.44 -17.45 -8.62
C TYR A 118 -3.38 -16.43 -9.75
N SER A 119 -3.97 -16.77 -10.91
CA SER A 119 -4.03 -15.84 -12.05
C SER A 119 -5.12 -14.78 -11.84
N ARG A 120 -4.98 -13.64 -12.53
CA ARG A 120 -6.01 -12.61 -12.60
C ARG A 120 -7.34 -13.17 -13.08
N ALA A 121 -7.32 -14.06 -14.09
CA ALA A 121 -8.51 -14.73 -14.60
C ALA A 121 -9.22 -15.56 -13.52
N TYR A 122 -8.47 -16.34 -12.75
CA TYR A 122 -9.04 -17.16 -11.68
C TYR A 122 -9.61 -16.29 -10.54
N ILE A 123 -8.88 -15.25 -10.11
CA ILE A 123 -9.35 -14.33 -9.08
C ILE A 123 -10.63 -13.63 -9.56
N ARG A 124 -10.66 -13.17 -10.83
CA ARG A 124 -11.87 -12.59 -11.43
C ARG A 124 -13.04 -13.58 -11.42
N HIS A 125 -12.80 -14.84 -11.78
CA HIS A 125 -13.82 -15.89 -11.72
C HIS A 125 -14.40 -16.02 -10.30
N LEU A 126 -13.54 -16.11 -9.28
CA LEU A 126 -13.95 -16.17 -7.87
C LEU A 126 -14.79 -14.95 -7.46
N LEU A 127 -14.37 -13.73 -7.86
CA LEU A 127 -15.14 -12.52 -7.59
C LEU A 127 -16.53 -12.57 -8.26
N LYS A 128 -16.62 -13.01 -9.52
CA LYS A 128 -17.89 -13.18 -10.25
C LYS A 128 -18.80 -14.24 -9.62
N ALA A 129 -18.21 -15.33 -9.15
CA ALA A 129 -18.92 -16.38 -8.41
C ALA A 129 -19.27 -15.97 -6.97
N LYS A 130 -18.90 -14.77 -6.52
CA LYS A 130 -19.05 -14.26 -5.14
C LYS A 130 -18.36 -15.13 -4.08
N GLU A 131 -17.29 -15.79 -4.46
CA GLU A 131 -16.47 -16.59 -3.56
C GLU A 131 -15.57 -15.70 -2.70
N MET A 132 -15.60 -15.89 -1.38
CA MET A 132 -14.79 -15.09 -0.43
C MET A 132 -13.28 -15.23 -0.67
N LEU A 133 -12.83 -16.34 -1.24
CA LEU A 133 -11.42 -16.55 -1.57
C LEU A 133 -10.90 -15.47 -2.53
N GLY A 134 -11.70 -15.04 -3.53
CA GLY A 134 -11.31 -13.97 -4.45
C GLY A 134 -11.00 -12.66 -3.72
N MET A 135 -11.88 -12.25 -2.80
CA MET A 135 -11.65 -11.05 -1.97
C MET A 135 -10.43 -11.21 -1.06
N ARG A 136 -10.27 -12.38 -0.43
CA ARG A 136 -9.12 -12.67 0.44
C ARG A 136 -7.79 -12.58 -0.31
N LEU A 137 -7.71 -13.12 -1.52
CA LEU A 137 -6.50 -13.06 -2.34
C LEU A 137 -6.14 -11.60 -2.71
N CYS A 138 -7.14 -10.80 -3.09
CA CYS A 138 -6.94 -9.36 -3.35
C CYS A 138 -6.44 -8.62 -2.11
N VAL A 139 -7.01 -8.90 -0.92
CA VAL A 139 -6.58 -8.28 0.35
C VAL A 139 -5.14 -8.68 0.69
N LEU A 140 -4.80 -9.97 0.60
CA LEU A 140 -3.43 -10.44 0.88
C LEU A 140 -2.40 -9.78 -0.04
N HIS A 141 -2.73 -9.65 -1.32
CA HIS A 141 -1.87 -8.94 -2.27
C HIS A 141 -1.70 -7.46 -1.88
N ASN A 142 -2.79 -6.76 -1.61
CA ASN A 142 -2.74 -5.35 -1.24
C ASN A 142 -1.94 -5.09 0.05
N LEU A 143 -2.13 -5.90 1.08
CA LEU A 143 -1.35 -5.81 2.30
C LEU A 143 0.15 -6.05 2.04
N SER A 144 0.48 -7.01 1.18
CA SER A 144 1.86 -7.27 0.77
C SER A 144 2.46 -6.08 0.01
N TYR A 145 1.69 -5.45 -0.89
CA TYR A 145 2.09 -4.25 -1.61
C TYR A 145 2.42 -3.10 -0.65
N TYR A 146 1.54 -2.80 0.31
CA TYR A 146 1.76 -1.73 1.29
C TYR A 146 2.97 -2.00 2.19
N ASN A 147 3.14 -3.22 2.66
CA ASN A 147 4.31 -3.59 3.45
C ASN A 147 5.61 -3.52 2.63
N ARG A 148 5.57 -3.86 1.34
CA ARG A 148 6.70 -3.69 0.43
C ARG A 148 7.03 -2.21 0.24
N LEU A 149 6.05 -1.36 0.00
CA LEU A 149 6.22 0.09 -0.11
C LEU A 149 6.92 0.67 1.12
N MET A 150 6.47 0.31 2.33
CA MET A 150 7.11 0.74 3.58
C MET A 150 8.56 0.23 3.70
N ARG A 151 8.86 -1.00 3.25
CA ARG A 151 10.24 -1.52 3.23
C ARG A 151 11.12 -0.75 2.26
N GLU A 152 10.62 -0.45 1.08
CA GLU A 152 11.35 0.31 0.05
C GLU A 152 11.66 1.74 0.51
N MET A 153 10.69 2.42 1.14
CA MET A 153 10.90 3.74 1.75
C MET A 153 11.99 3.71 2.81
N ARG A 154 11.91 2.78 3.77
CA ARG A 154 12.96 2.62 4.80
C ARG A 154 14.34 2.32 4.22
N PHE A 155 14.38 1.50 3.17
CA PHE A 155 15.64 1.20 2.48
C PHE A 155 16.21 2.43 1.78
N ALA A 156 15.37 3.19 1.05
CA ALA A 156 15.78 4.42 0.37
C ALA A 156 16.31 5.47 1.34
N ILE A 157 15.68 5.63 2.51
CA ILE A 157 16.14 6.55 3.57
C ILE A 157 17.51 6.10 4.11
N ARG A 158 17.66 4.81 4.45
CA ARG A 158 18.91 4.27 4.98
C ARG A 158 20.09 4.41 4.04
N GLU A 159 19.87 4.26 2.74
CA GLU A 159 20.87 4.38 1.69
C GLU A 159 21.14 5.84 1.26
N GLY A 160 20.49 6.82 1.87
CA GLY A 160 20.62 8.24 1.50
C GLY A 160 20.06 8.57 0.10
N ARG A 161 19.16 7.74 -0.44
CA ARG A 161 18.58 7.88 -1.80
C ARG A 161 17.14 8.36 -1.78
N TRP A 162 16.68 8.89 -0.65
CA TRP A 162 15.26 9.20 -0.45
C TRP A 162 14.69 10.13 -1.52
N GLU A 163 15.35 11.24 -1.84
CA GLU A 163 14.83 12.24 -2.78
C GLU A 163 14.64 11.66 -4.20
N ALA A 164 15.63 10.91 -4.68
CA ALA A 164 15.54 10.27 -5.99
C ALA A 164 14.44 9.20 -6.04
N TRP A 165 14.36 8.37 -4.99
CA TRP A 165 13.35 7.33 -4.88
C TRP A 165 11.93 7.92 -4.76
N LYS A 166 11.74 8.94 -3.92
CA LYS A 166 10.47 9.65 -3.73
C LYS A 166 9.95 10.23 -5.04
N THR A 167 10.83 10.92 -5.78
CA THR A 167 10.48 11.53 -7.07
C THR A 167 9.99 10.48 -8.07
N ASP A 168 10.71 9.38 -8.23
CA ASP A 168 10.34 8.27 -9.11
C ASP A 168 9.02 7.59 -8.65
N ALA A 169 8.89 7.32 -7.36
CA ALA A 169 7.70 6.70 -6.79
C ALA A 169 6.44 7.57 -7.00
N LEU A 170 6.51 8.86 -6.69
CA LEU A 170 5.39 9.80 -6.88
C LEU A 170 5.03 9.96 -8.37
N TYR A 171 6.03 10.01 -9.25
CA TYR A 171 5.78 10.05 -10.69
C TYR A 171 5.01 8.81 -11.16
N LYS A 172 5.43 7.61 -10.75
CA LYS A 172 4.73 6.36 -11.06
C LYS A 172 3.32 6.34 -10.50
N LEU A 173 3.12 6.77 -9.24
CA LEU A 173 1.81 6.81 -8.61
C LEU A 173 0.86 7.83 -9.25
N LYS A 174 1.33 8.99 -9.75
CA LYS A 174 0.51 9.99 -10.45
C LYS A 174 0.01 9.49 -11.80
N ILE A 175 0.88 8.92 -12.62
CA ILE A 175 0.49 8.33 -13.91
C ILE A 175 -0.61 7.26 -13.73
N GLN A 176 -0.63 6.60 -12.59
CA GLN A 176 -1.57 5.54 -12.27
C GLN A 176 -2.97 6.04 -11.89
N ASN A 177 -3.11 7.30 -11.51
CA ASN A 177 -4.36 7.92 -11.07
C ASN A 177 -4.99 8.84 -12.16
N SER A 178 -4.30 9.04 -13.29
CA SER A 178 -4.75 9.78 -14.47
C SER A 178 -5.45 8.87 -15.47
#